data_c32df41ae0438535748631ed3de9583b
#
_entry.id   c32df41ae0438535748631ed3de9583b
#
_cell.length_a   1.000
_cell.length_b   1.000
_cell.length_c   1.000
_cell.angle_alpha   90.00
_cell.angle_beta   90.00
_cell.angle_gamma   90.00
#
_symmetry.space_group_name_H-M   'P 1'
#
loop_
_entity.id
_entity.type
_entity.pdbx_description
1 polymer ?
#
loop_
_entity_poly.entity_id
_entity_poly.type
_entity_poly.pdbx_seq_one_letter_code
_entity_poly.pdbx_strand_id
1 'polypeptide(L)'
;MDLGTIAEGGSTSATVGFTGTIALDRAESDHNYFTAAISGMTVTITPVDGLKPGTYNDTIYVYTETGATHFIYITLTVTEKSADADQPQGDLPFWLPAAIGSNPFSDVAGGAYYNEAVRWAVKNGIASGTDAKHFSPDAACTRGQAVTFLWRAAGCPAPALAENPFADVKPTDYCYDAVLWAVQTGVAKGTSASTFSPDAACTRGQIVTFLYRAAGSPSGYANSGYTDVPETSYCAAPVAWAVALRVTSGTSAITFSPDALCTRAQIVTFLYRANA
;
A
#
# COMPACT_ATOMS: atom_id res chain seq x y z
N MET A 1 -9.04 6.74 -30.41
CA MET A 1 -8.44 5.63 -29.62
C MET A 1 -8.31 6.09 -28.18
N ASP A 2 -8.74 5.28 -27.23
CA ASP A 2 -8.55 5.59 -25.81
C ASP A 2 -7.30 4.84 -25.32
N LEU A 3 -6.32 5.58 -24.80
CA LEU A 3 -5.11 5.04 -24.18
C LEU A 3 -5.29 4.73 -22.69
N GLY A 4 -6.50 4.96 -22.17
CA GLY A 4 -6.83 4.71 -20.77
C GLY A 4 -6.34 5.78 -19.82
N THR A 5 -6.04 5.37 -18.61
CA THR A 5 -5.61 6.24 -17.50
C THR A 5 -4.21 5.83 -17.05
N ILE A 6 -3.32 6.81 -16.91
CA ILE A 6 -1.99 6.63 -16.30
C ILE A 6 -1.79 7.63 -15.17
N ALA A 7 -0.91 7.31 -14.22
CA ALA A 7 -0.45 8.28 -13.22
C ALA A 7 0.56 9.26 -13.84
N GLU A 8 0.70 10.45 -13.26
CA GLU A 8 1.74 11.42 -13.65
C GLU A 8 3.13 10.77 -13.62
N GLY A 9 3.86 10.87 -14.72
CA GLY A 9 5.16 10.20 -14.91
C GLY A 9 5.06 8.72 -15.30
N GLY A 10 3.86 8.15 -15.40
CA GLY A 10 3.63 6.82 -15.96
C GLY A 10 3.80 6.84 -17.49
N SER A 11 3.99 5.66 -18.07
CA SER A 11 4.10 5.49 -19.52
C SER A 11 3.06 4.52 -20.05
N THR A 12 2.60 4.77 -21.24
CA THR A 12 1.76 3.87 -22.03
C THR A 12 2.10 4.05 -23.50
N SER A 13 1.71 3.13 -24.33
CA SER A 13 1.81 3.29 -25.78
C SER A 13 0.75 2.47 -26.47
N ALA A 14 0.37 2.88 -27.67
CA ALA A 14 -0.51 2.10 -28.51
C ALA A 14 0.04 2.04 -29.94
N THR A 15 -0.23 0.95 -30.61
CA THR A 15 0.18 0.73 -32.01
C THR A 15 -1.03 0.59 -32.89
N VAL A 16 -1.06 1.35 -33.98
CA VAL A 16 -2.11 1.30 -35.01
C VAL A 16 -1.52 0.74 -36.29
N GLY A 17 -2.10 -0.35 -36.75
CA GLY A 17 -1.75 -0.96 -38.04
C GLY A 17 -2.57 -0.37 -39.18
N PHE A 18 -1.92 -0.11 -40.29
CA PHE A 18 -2.55 0.29 -41.57
C PHE A 18 -2.51 -0.86 -42.55
N THR A 19 -3.55 -1.01 -43.35
CA THR A 19 -3.63 -2.02 -44.37
C THR A 19 -3.55 -1.33 -45.75
N GLY A 20 -2.70 -1.83 -46.64
CA GLY A 20 -2.53 -1.24 -47.98
C GLY A 20 -1.16 -1.54 -48.55
N THR A 21 -0.91 -1.04 -49.72
CA THR A 21 0.39 -1.17 -50.47
C THR A 21 1.18 0.14 -50.50
N ILE A 22 0.59 1.26 -50.01
CA ILE A 22 1.22 2.58 -50.01
C ILE A 22 1.93 2.78 -48.71
N ALA A 23 3.22 3.06 -48.74
CA ALA A 23 4.02 3.26 -47.54
C ALA A 23 3.58 4.53 -46.77
N LEU A 24 3.73 4.50 -45.45
CA LEU A 24 3.59 5.65 -44.59
C LEU A 24 4.86 6.51 -44.65
N ASP A 25 4.69 7.83 -44.73
CA ASP A 25 5.78 8.81 -44.84
C ASP A 25 6.14 9.37 -43.45
N ARG A 26 5.19 10.04 -42.82
CA ARG A 26 5.38 10.65 -41.49
C ARG A 26 4.11 10.66 -40.67
N ALA A 27 4.27 10.83 -39.36
CA ALA A 27 3.17 11.02 -38.44
C ALA A 27 3.47 12.19 -37.50
N GLU A 28 2.47 13.04 -37.25
CA GLU A 28 2.61 14.28 -36.47
C GLU A 28 1.43 14.42 -35.48
N SER A 29 1.72 14.90 -34.30
CA SER A 29 0.72 15.23 -33.27
C SER A 29 0.28 16.68 -33.43
N ASP A 30 -1.02 16.96 -33.32
CA ASP A 30 -1.61 18.29 -33.45
C ASP A 30 -1.20 19.23 -32.31
N HIS A 31 -1.26 18.70 -31.08
CA HIS A 31 -1.00 19.47 -29.86
C HIS A 31 0.34 19.13 -29.19
N ASN A 32 1.13 18.25 -29.76
CA ASN A 32 2.39 17.76 -29.17
C ASN A 32 2.26 17.07 -27.80
N TYR A 33 1.11 16.53 -27.49
CA TYR A 33 0.93 15.71 -26.28
C TYR A 33 1.43 14.28 -26.48
N PHE A 34 1.63 13.88 -27.74
CA PHE A 34 2.10 12.55 -28.09
C PHE A 34 3.22 12.61 -29.13
N THR A 35 4.09 11.62 -29.09
CA THR A 35 5.00 11.30 -30.16
C THR A 35 4.43 10.17 -31.00
N ALA A 36 4.68 10.18 -32.30
CA ALA A 36 4.26 9.12 -33.21
C ALA A 36 5.47 8.62 -34.02
N ALA A 37 5.75 7.33 -33.92
CA ALA A 37 6.85 6.67 -34.64
C ALA A 37 6.29 5.66 -35.65
N ILE A 38 6.76 5.74 -36.89
CA ILE A 38 6.38 4.81 -37.97
C ILE A 38 7.38 3.66 -38.06
N SER A 39 6.87 2.45 -38.19
CA SER A 39 7.63 1.25 -38.51
C SER A 39 6.85 0.41 -39.54
N GLY A 40 7.25 0.46 -40.79
CA GLY A 40 6.51 -0.18 -41.88
C GLY A 40 5.11 0.40 -42.02
N MET A 41 4.08 -0.45 -41.85
CA MET A 41 2.66 -0.08 -41.88
C MET A 41 2.06 0.12 -40.50
N THR A 42 2.87 0.40 -39.51
CA THR A 42 2.41 0.63 -38.14
C THR A 42 2.86 1.98 -37.62
N VAL A 43 2.01 2.62 -36.80
CA VAL A 43 2.30 3.85 -36.09
C VAL A 43 2.21 3.56 -34.61
N THR A 44 3.30 3.72 -33.87
CA THR A 44 3.35 3.63 -32.41
C THR A 44 3.22 5.02 -31.83
N ILE A 45 2.27 5.22 -30.96
CA ILE A 45 1.92 6.50 -30.34
C ILE A 45 2.24 6.44 -28.87
N THR A 46 3.03 7.39 -28.36
CA THR A 46 3.49 7.43 -26.98
C THR A 46 3.27 8.85 -26.43
N PRO A 47 2.70 9.03 -25.22
CA PRO A 47 2.62 10.33 -24.59
C PRO A 47 4.02 10.94 -24.39
N VAL A 48 4.11 12.25 -24.46
CA VAL A 48 5.34 12.95 -24.08
C VAL A 48 5.53 12.92 -22.57
N ASP A 49 6.79 12.96 -22.14
CA ASP A 49 7.11 13.01 -20.71
C ASP A 49 6.63 14.31 -20.06
N GLY A 50 6.26 14.22 -18.79
CA GLY A 50 5.94 15.38 -17.96
C GLY A 50 4.52 15.93 -18.12
N LEU A 51 3.59 15.19 -18.73
CA LEU A 51 2.17 15.55 -18.75
C LEU A 51 1.63 15.64 -17.32
N LYS A 52 0.96 16.73 -17.00
CA LYS A 52 0.33 16.97 -15.70
C LYS A 52 -1.04 16.27 -15.58
N PRO A 53 -1.61 16.12 -14.39
CA PRO A 53 -2.96 15.59 -14.23
C PRO A 53 -3.98 16.34 -15.11
N GLY A 54 -4.77 15.59 -15.88
CA GLY A 54 -5.74 16.13 -16.82
C GLY A 54 -6.11 15.13 -17.90
N THR A 55 -7.09 15.50 -18.73
CA THR A 55 -7.47 14.71 -19.91
C THR A 55 -6.89 15.36 -21.14
N TYR A 56 -6.12 14.60 -21.90
CA TYR A 56 -5.43 15.02 -23.13
C TYR A 56 -6.13 14.40 -24.33
N ASN A 57 -6.63 15.26 -25.21
CA ASN A 57 -7.17 14.86 -26.50
C ASN A 57 -6.24 15.40 -27.59
N ASP A 58 -5.88 14.54 -28.52
CA ASP A 58 -4.98 14.90 -29.60
C ASP A 58 -5.39 14.19 -30.89
N THR A 59 -4.89 14.70 -32.01
CA THR A 59 -5.05 14.08 -33.31
C THR A 59 -3.68 13.81 -33.90
N ILE A 60 -3.41 12.55 -34.21
CA ILE A 60 -2.22 12.17 -34.96
C ILE A 60 -2.56 12.16 -36.45
N TYR A 61 -1.89 12.99 -37.20
CA TYR A 61 -1.94 13.04 -38.66
C TYR A 61 -0.91 12.06 -39.20
N VAL A 62 -1.36 11.08 -39.96
CA VAL A 62 -0.48 10.09 -40.60
C VAL A 62 -0.52 10.32 -42.14
N TYR A 63 0.60 10.65 -42.68
CA TYR A 63 0.76 10.95 -44.11
C TYR A 63 1.34 9.74 -44.85
N THR A 64 0.87 9.53 -46.06
CA THR A 64 1.42 8.51 -46.96
C THR A 64 2.35 9.17 -48.00
N GLU A 65 3.22 8.38 -48.60
CA GLU A 65 4.12 8.84 -49.69
C GLU A 65 3.36 9.43 -50.88
N THR A 66 2.10 9.10 -51.08
CA THR A 66 1.24 9.65 -52.14
C THR A 66 0.48 10.92 -51.74
N GLY A 67 0.69 11.43 -50.50
CA GLY A 67 0.08 12.65 -50.00
C GLY A 67 -1.31 12.49 -49.39
N ALA A 68 -1.81 11.26 -49.22
CA ALA A 68 -3.05 11.03 -48.44
C ALA A 68 -2.78 11.21 -46.94
N THR A 69 -3.79 11.73 -46.23
CA THR A 69 -3.71 11.94 -44.77
C THR A 69 -4.76 11.11 -44.06
N HIS A 70 -4.34 10.40 -43.01
CA HIS A 70 -5.21 9.68 -42.12
C HIS A 70 -5.17 10.32 -40.72
N PHE A 71 -6.26 10.18 -39.95
CA PHE A 71 -6.43 10.79 -38.63
C PHE A 71 -6.62 9.72 -37.58
N ILE A 72 -5.86 9.81 -36.49
CA ILE A 72 -6.05 8.98 -35.29
C ILE A 72 -6.38 9.90 -34.13
N TYR A 73 -7.62 9.89 -33.69
CA TYR A 73 -8.06 10.64 -32.50
C TYR A 73 -7.67 9.86 -31.25
N ILE A 74 -7.01 10.54 -30.32
CA ILE A 74 -6.48 9.94 -29.10
C ILE A 74 -7.01 10.66 -27.88
N THR A 75 -7.35 9.89 -26.87
CA THR A 75 -7.66 10.36 -25.51
C THR A 75 -6.77 9.66 -24.53
N LEU A 76 -6.19 10.41 -23.59
CA LEU A 76 -5.44 9.90 -22.44
C LEU A 76 -5.86 10.69 -21.20
N THR A 77 -6.12 9.99 -20.12
CA THR A 77 -6.30 10.63 -18.81
C THR A 77 -5.03 10.43 -17.97
N VAL A 78 -4.43 11.54 -17.54
CA VAL A 78 -3.34 11.54 -16.56
C VAL A 78 -3.93 11.92 -15.21
N THR A 79 -3.80 11.06 -14.24
CA THR A 79 -4.18 11.35 -12.86
C THR A 79 -3.00 11.92 -12.08
N GLU A 80 -3.26 12.62 -10.99
CA GLU A 80 -2.18 12.98 -10.08
C GLU A 80 -1.36 11.73 -9.77
N LYS A 81 -0.04 11.87 -9.80
CA LYS A 81 0.84 10.83 -9.31
C LYS A 81 0.45 10.62 -7.85
N SER A 82 -0.12 9.46 -7.56
CA SER A 82 -0.32 9.09 -6.17
C SER A 82 1.01 9.30 -5.47
N ALA A 83 1.00 10.01 -4.34
CA ALA A 83 2.21 10.18 -3.55
C ALA A 83 2.85 8.84 -3.17
N ASP A 84 2.12 7.74 -3.42
CA ASP A 84 2.54 6.35 -3.19
C ASP A 84 3.26 5.69 -4.38
N ALA A 85 3.24 6.30 -5.60
CA ALA A 85 3.78 5.64 -6.80
C ALA A 85 5.33 5.66 -6.91
N ASP A 86 6.02 6.51 -6.16
CA ASP A 86 7.50 6.61 -6.12
C ASP A 86 8.10 6.07 -4.81
N GLN A 87 7.28 5.42 -3.98
CA GLN A 87 7.79 4.80 -2.76
C GLN A 87 8.32 3.41 -3.13
N PRO A 88 9.50 3.00 -2.65
CA PRO A 88 9.81 1.59 -2.62
C PRO A 88 8.64 0.91 -1.89
N GLN A 89 7.94 0.03 -2.59
CA GLN A 89 6.92 -0.82 -1.96
C GLN A 89 7.57 -1.45 -0.76
N GLY A 90 7.01 -1.19 0.43
CA GLY A 90 7.50 -1.81 1.64
C GLY A 90 7.47 -3.31 1.42
N ASP A 91 8.65 -3.92 1.50
CA ASP A 91 8.84 -5.37 1.35
C ASP A 91 8.19 -6.12 2.53
N LEU A 92 6.90 -5.94 2.75
CA LEU A 92 6.19 -6.91 3.57
C LEU A 92 6.16 -8.21 2.77
N PRO A 93 6.59 -9.34 3.35
CA PRO A 93 6.75 -10.60 2.63
C PRO A 93 5.41 -11.27 2.26
N PHE A 94 4.33 -10.52 2.23
CA PHE A 94 3.00 -11.00 1.89
C PHE A 94 2.28 -9.99 1.00
N TRP A 95 1.88 -10.47 -0.16
CA TRP A 95 1.06 -9.74 -1.12
C TRP A 95 -0.41 -10.00 -0.82
N LEU A 96 -1.13 -8.96 -0.44
CA LEU A 96 -2.58 -9.00 -0.30
C LEU A 96 -3.24 -8.26 -1.47
N PRO A 97 -4.37 -8.75 -1.98
CA PRO A 97 -5.09 -8.06 -3.04
C PRO A 97 -5.47 -6.65 -2.62
N ALA A 98 -5.30 -5.67 -3.51
CA ALA A 98 -5.72 -4.28 -3.30
C ALA A 98 -7.25 -4.10 -3.26
N ALA A 99 -8.04 -5.18 -3.31
CA ALA A 99 -9.48 -5.12 -3.36
C ALA A 99 -10.09 -4.52 -2.08
N ILE A 100 -10.79 -3.40 -2.24
CA ILE A 100 -11.53 -2.73 -1.17
C ILE A 100 -12.99 -3.19 -1.21
N GLY A 101 -13.49 -3.71 -0.09
CA GLY A 101 -14.87 -4.16 0.06
C GLY A 101 -15.87 -3.03 0.36
N SER A 102 -17.12 -3.39 0.62
CA SER A 102 -18.11 -2.47 1.23
C SER A 102 -17.80 -2.23 2.70
N ASN A 103 -18.31 -1.13 3.25
CA ASN A 103 -18.24 -0.86 4.69
C ASN A 103 -19.49 -1.41 5.39
N PRO A 104 -19.38 -2.46 6.21
CA PRO A 104 -20.53 -3.00 6.93
C PRO A 104 -20.79 -2.33 8.29
N PHE A 105 -19.91 -1.42 8.74
CA PHE A 105 -19.91 -0.90 10.10
C PHE A 105 -20.50 0.50 10.17
N SER A 106 -21.39 0.72 11.14
CA SER A 106 -22.06 2.00 11.37
C SER A 106 -21.16 3.05 12.04
N ASP A 107 -20.08 2.61 12.70
CA ASP A 107 -19.11 3.46 13.40
C ASP A 107 -17.86 3.79 12.56
N VAL A 108 -17.87 3.42 11.26
CA VAL A 108 -16.82 3.76 10.29
C VAL A 108 -17.39 4.75 9.29
N ALA A 109 -17.18 6.04 9.52
CA ALA A 109 -17.69 7.10 8.64
C ALA A 109 -17.04 7.05 7.24
N GLY A 110 -17.82 7.37 6.19
CA GLY A 110 -17.33 7.32 4.80
C GLY A 110 -16.15 8.25 4.51
N GLY A 111 -16.03 9.38 5.22
CA GLY A 111 -14.93 10.33 5.10
C GLY A 111 -13.80 10.14 6.12
N ALA A 112 -13.83 9.10 6.95
CA ALA A 112 -12.77 8.84 7.93
C ALA A 112 -11.47 8.40 7.22
N TYR A 113 -10.31 8.87 7.68
CA TYR A 113 -9.00 8.55 7.11
C TYR A 113 -8.70 7.05 7.06
N TYR A 114 -9.36 6.29 7.92
CA TYR A 114 -9.21 4.83 8.02
C TYR A 114 -10.29 4.04 7.26
N ASN A 115 -11.24 4.71 6.62
CA ASN A 115 -12.38 4.02 5.97
C ASN A 115 -11.92 2.97 4.96
N GLU A 116 -11.02 3.35 4.06
CA GLU A 116 -10.49 2.43 3.03
C GLU A 116 -9.69 1.30 3.66
N ALA A 117 -8.85 1.60 4.63
CA ALA A 117 -8.04 0.61 5.33
C ALA A 117 -8.91 -0.43 6.07
N VAL A 118 -10.01 0.01 6.72
CA VAL A 118 -10.95 -0.91 7.36
C VAL A 118 -11.64 -1.81 6.33
N ARG A 119 -12.13 -1.23 5.24
CA ARG A 119 -12.79 -1.98 4.14
C ARG A 119 -11.84 -3.00 3.52
N TRP A 120 -10.59 -2.60 3.28
CA TRP A 120 -9.54 -3.47 2.78
C TRP A 120 -9.23 -4.61 3.77
N ALA A 121 -9.02 -4.29 5.04
CA ALA A 121 -8.70 -5.28 6.06
C ALA A 121 -9.82 -6.32 6.24
N VAL A 122 -11.08 -5.87 6.19
CA VAL A 122 -12.25 -6.76 6.28
C VAL A 122 -12.39 -7.62 5.03
N LYS A 123 -12.26 -7.02 3.84
CA LYS A 123 -12.35 -7.75 2.57
C LYS A 123 -11.32 -8.86 2.45
N ASN A 124 -10.12 -8.62 2.98
CA ASN A 124 -9.01 -9.59 2.94
C ASN A 124 -8.96 -10.50 4.19
N GLY A 125 -9.97 -10.47 5.06
CA GLY A 125 -10.02 -11.32 6.24
C GLY A 125 -8.99 -11.00 7.32
N ILE A 126 -8.30 -9.85 7.23
CA ILE A 126 -7.26 -9.43 8.19
C ILE A 126 -7.90 -9.03 9.52
N ALA A 127 -8.94 -8.21 9.46
CA ALA A 127 -9.68 -7.75 10.61
C ALA A 127 -11.17 -8.02 10.45
N SER A 128 -11.88 -8.08 11.58
CA SER A 128 -13.34 -8.14 11.64
C SER A 128 -13.84 -7.05 12.60
N GLY A 129 -15.15 -6.81 12.59
CA GLY A 129 -15.79 -5.99 13.60
C GLY A 129 -15.62 -6.57 15.02
N THR A 130 -15.86 -5.74 16.01
CA THR A 130 -16.04 -6.18 17.40
C THR A 130 -17.42 -6.82 17.59
N ASP A 131 -18.35 -6.45 16.73
CA ASP A 131 -19.64 -7.10 16.52
C ASP A 131 -20.09 -6.95 15.06
N ALA A 132 -21.33 -7.36 14.76
CA ALA A 132 -21.87 -7.33 13.39
C ALA A 132 -22.01 -5.92 12.79
N LYS A 133 -22.04 -4.87 13.60
CA LYS A 133 -22.30 -3.47 13.19
C LYS A 133 -21.18 -2.50 13.55
N HIS A 134 -20.23 -2.90 14.39
CA HIS A 134 -19.18 -2.01 14.89
C HIS A 134 -17.80 -2.58 14.61
N PHE A 135 -16.91 -1.71 14.13
CA PHE A 135 -15.48 -1.98 13.99
C PHE A 135 -14.72 -1.57 15.26
N SER A 136 -15.26 -0.63 16.01
CA SER A 136 -14.65 0.03 17.16
C SER A 136 -13.29 0.69 16.80
N PRO A 137 -13.28 1.65 15.86
CA PRO A 137 -12.04 2.21 15.30
C PRO A 137 -11.15 2.85 16.36
N ASP A 138 -11.75 3.48 17.38
CA ASP A 138 -11.02 4.21 18.43
C ASP A 138 -10.62 3.33 19.64
N ALA A 139 -11.06 2.08 19.66
CA ALA A 139 -10.66 1.15 20.71
C ALA A 139 -9.16 0.84 20.61
N ALA A 140 -8.48 0.80 21.76
CA ALA A 140 -7.09 0.40 21.81
C ALA A 140 -6.91 -1.03 21.28
N CYS A 141 -5.94 -1.23 20.39
CA CYS A 141 -5.62 -2.54 19.87
C CYS A 141 -4.79 -3.33 20.89
N THR A 142 -5.23 -4.55 21.21
CA THR A 142 -4.46 -5.41 22.12
C THR A 142 -3.32 -6.13 21.38
N ARG A 143 -2.35 -6.66 22.13
CA ARG A 143 -1.22 -7.41 21.57
C ARG A 143 -1.67 -8.66 20.83
N GLY A 144 -2.64 -9.39 21.36
CA GLY A 144 -3.25 -10.54 20.68
C GLY A 144 -3.93 -10.16 19.37
N GLN A 145 -4.67 -9.04 19.36
CA GLN A 145 -5.27 -8.51 18.12
C GLN A 145 -4.20 -8.08 17.09
N ALA A 146 -3.16 -7.38 17.54
CA ALA A 146 -2.12 -6.88 16.66
C ALA A 146 -1.40 -8.02 15.93
N VAL A 147 -0.94 -9.04 16.64
CA VAL A 147 -0.28 -10.20 16.00
C VAL A 147 -1.25 -11.02 15.15
N THR A 148 -2.55 -11.06 15.50
CA THR A 148 -3.57 -11.74 14.69
C THR A 148 -3.79 -11.03 13.37
N PHE A 149 -3.80 -9.70 13.34
CA PHE A 149 -3.92 -8.94 12.08
C PHE A 149 -2.70 -9.16 11.19
N LEU A 150 -1.50 -9.13 11.76
CA LEU A 150 -0.25 -9.41 11.03
C LEU A 150 -0.21 -10.85 10.50
N TRP A 151 -0.56 -11.83 11.31
CA TRP A 151 -0.60 -13.26 10.92
C TRP A 151 -1.59 -13.51 9.78
N ARG A 152 -2.78 -12.91 9.87
CA ARG A 152 -3.77 -12.99 8.80
C ARG A 152 -3.30 -12.29 7.53
N ALA A 153 -2.66 -11.13 7.65
CA ALA A 153 -2.05 -10.45 6.53
C ALA A 153 -0.95 -11.30 5.87
N ALA A 154 -0.24 -12.11 6.65
CA ALA A 154 0.73 -13.08 6.14
C ALA A 154 0.12 -14.37 5.55
N GLY A 155 -1.21 -14.46 5.45
CA GLY A 155 -1.90 -15.64 4.89
C GLY A 155 -2.08 -16.80 5.87
N CYS A 156 -2.12 -16.52 7.17
CA CYS A 156 -2.34 -17.50 8.23
C CYS A 156 -1.34 -18.69 8.21
N PRO A 157 -0.02 -18.45 8.12
CA PRO A 157 0.94 -19.54 8.08
C PRO A 157 0.88 -20.38 9.36
N ALA A 158 0.89 -21.70 9.21
CA ALA A 158 0.88 -22.60 10.37
C ALA A 158 2.15 -22.40 11.21
N PRO A 159 2.03 -22.18 12.54
CA PRO A 159 3.21 -22.09 13.40
C PRO A 159 3.92 -23.44 13.48
N ALA A 160 5.26 -23.43 13.44
CA ALA A 160 6.08 -24.63 13.53
C ALA A 160 6.67 -24.85 14.94
N LEU A 161 6.28 -24.01 15.91
CA LEU A 161 6.70 -24.19 17.31
C LEU A 161 6.05 -25.45 17.89
N ALA A 162 6.89 -26.35 18.41
CA ALA A 162 6.43 -27.60 19.00
C ALA A 162 5.68 -27.40 20.34
N GLU A 163 6.01 -26.34 21.09
CA GLU A 163 5.43 -26.04 22.39
C GLU A 163 5.16 -24.53 22.55
N ASN A 164 4.07 -24.23 23.20
CA ASN A 164 3.73 -22.87 23.59
C ASN A 164 4.48 -22.47 24.88
N PRO A 165 5.35 -21.45 24.84
CA PRO A 165 6.08 -21.02 26.03
C PRO A 165 5.23 -20.18 27.00
N PHE A 166 4.03 -19.75 26.62
CA PHE A 166 3.25 -18.77 27.37
C PHE A 166 2.07 -19.41 28.12
N ALA A 167 2.05 -19.22 29.42
CA ALA A 167 0.99 -19.74 30.30
C ALA A 167 -0.35 -18.98 30.13
N ASP A 168 -0.28 -17.74 29.64
CA ASP A 168 -1.42 -16.84 29.44
C ASP A 168 -1.99 -16.88 28.01
N VAL A 169 -1.55 -17.82 27.18
CA VAL A 169 -2.08 -18.05 25.81
C VAL A 169 -2.46 -19.53 25.69
N LYS A 170 -3.75 -19.79 25.56
CA LYS A 170 -4.30 -21.17 25.53
C LYS A 170 -4.58 -21.60 24.09
N PRO A 171 -4.56 -22.90 23.78
CA PRO A 171 -4.92 -23.41 22.43
C PRO A 171 -6.33 -23.03 21.97
N THR A 172 -7.23 -22.68 22.90
CA THR A 172 -8.59 -22.22 22.60
C THR A 172 -8.70 -20.73 22.30
N ASP A 173 -7.63 -19.97 22.49
CA ASP A 173 -7.65 -18.51 22.31
C ASP A 173 -7.58 -18.18 20.82
N TYR A 174 -8.33 -17.17 20.39
CA TYR A 174 -8.40 -16.72 18.99
C TYR A 174 -7.05 -16.32 18.40
N CYS A 175 -6.11 -15.90 19.24
CA CYS A 175 -4.78 -15.44 18.86
C CYS A 175 -3.68 -16.51 19.02
N TYR A 176 -4.04 -17.74 19.39
CA TYR A 176 -3.05 -18.78 19.70
C TYR A 176 -2.03 -18.98 18.60
N ASP A 177 -2.48 -19.36 17.40
CA ASP A 177 -1.59 -19.60 16.26
C ASP A 177 -0.83 -18.33 15.85
N ALA A 178 -1.49 -17.18 15.90
CA ALA A 178 -0.88 -15.89 15.60
C ALA A 178 0.26 -15.52 16.56
N VAL A 179 0.08 -15.80 17.86
CA VAL A 179 1.12 -15.58 18.88
C VAL A 179 2.31 -16.50 18.63
N LEU A 180 2.08 -17.79 18.41
CA LEU A 180 3.15 -18.74 18.14
C LEU A 180 3.92 -18.38 16.86
N TRP A 181 3.21 -18.03 15.78
CA TRP A 181 3.83 -17.54 14.56
C TRP A 181 4.65 -16.27 14.79
N ALA A 182 4.11 -15.27 15.48
CA ALA A 182 4.78 -14.00 15.72
C ALA A 182 6.07 -14.16 16.53
N VAL A 183 6.09 -15.10 17.48
CA VAL A 183 7.28 -15.38 18.28
C VAL A 183 8.31 -16.18 17.50
N GLN A 184 7.87 -17.20 16.78
CA GLN A 184 8.74 -18.01 15.92
C GLN A 184 9.44 -17.16 14.85
N THR A 185 8.72 -16.24 14.22
CA THR A 185 9.28 -15.38 13.16
C THR A 185 10.01 -14.15 13.71
N GLY A 186 10.00 -13.93 15.03
CA GLY A 186 10.63 -12.78 15.66
C GLY A 186 9.84 -11.47 15.53
N VAL A 187 8.64 -11.49 14.96
CA VAL A 187 7.74 -10.33 14.84
C VAL A 187 7.40 -9.75 16.20
N ALA A 188 7.04 -10.60 17.15
CA ALA A 188 6.82 -10.20 18.53
C ALA A 188 7.60 -11.09 19.50
N LYS A 189 7.72 -10.63 20.73
CA LYS A 189 8.27 -11.41 21.86
C LYS A 189 7.27 -11.41 23.02
N GLY A 190 7.39 -12.35 23.95
CA GLY A 190 6.70 -12.30 25.21
C GLY A 190 7.03 -11.03 26.01
N THR A 191 6.17 -10.65 26.92
CA THR A 191 6.44 -9.64 27.94
C THR A 191 7.33 -10.17 29.05
N SER A 192 7.34 -11.50 29.22
CA SER A 192 8.30 -12.25 30.03
C SER A 192 8.65 -13.58 29.32
N ALA A 193 9.45 -14.41 29.96
CA ALA A 193 9.76 -15.75 29.45
C ALA A 193 8.53 -16.66 29.34
N SER A 194 7.49 -16.44 30.18
CA SER A 194 6.32 -17.29 30.27
C SER A 194 4.99 -16.57 30.04
N THR A 195 5.01 -15.28 29.67
CA THR A 195 3.80 -14.49 29.39
C THR A 195 3.92 -13.73 28.10
N PHE A 196 2.85 -13.71 27.30
CA PHE A 196 2.72 -12.91 26.09
C PHE A 196 1.95 -11.61 26.34
N SER A 197 1.04 -11.62 27.32
CA SER A 197 0.10 -10.56 27.65
C SER A 197 -0.83 -10.20 26.47
N PRO A 198 -1.64 -11.15 25.96
CA PRO A 198 -2.44 -10.95 24.73
C PRO A 198 -3.47 -9.83 24.89
N ASP A 199 -3.98 -9.58 26.08
CA ASP A 199 -5.00 -8.54 26.35
C ASP A 199 -4.41 -7.17 26.67
N ALA A 200 -3.09 -7.06 26.82
CA ALA A 200 -2.45 -5.77 27.03
C ALA A 200 -2.55 -4.91 25.78
N ALA A 201 -2.92 -3.63 25.93
CA ALA A 201 -2.96 -2.69 24.81
C ALA A 201 -1.55 -2.42 24.25
N CYS A 202 -1.45 -2.34 22.94
CA CYS A 202 -0.22 -1.97 22.25
C CYS A 202 -0.05 -0.46 22.15
N THR A 203 1.19 0.00 22.28
CA THR A 203 1.55 1.37 21.91
C THR A 203 1.86 1.50 20.43
N ARG A 204 1.90 2.74 19.92
CA ARG A 204 2.25 3.03 18.52
C ARG A 204 3.66 2.55 18.18
N GLY A 205 4.62 2.76 19.08
CA GLY A 205 5.99 2.27 18.93
C GLY A 205 6.08 0.75 18.84
N GLN A 206 5.26 0.02 19.61
CA GLN A 206 5.19 -1.44 19.54
C GLN A 206 4.61 -1.92 18.22
N ILE A 207 3.52 -1.30 17.75
CA ILE A 207 2.88 -1.68 16.48
C ILE A 207 3.83 -1.48 15.30
N VAL A 208 4.48 -0.32 15.17
CA VAL A 208 5.44 -0.12 14.06
C VAL A 208 6.64 -1.05 14.17
N THR A 209 7.03 -1.45 15.40
CA THR A 209 8.10 -2.44 15.60
C THR A 209 7.67 -3.83 15.13
N PHE A 210 6.43 -4.23 15.35
CA PHE A 210 5.91 -5.50 14.84
C PHE A 210 5.86 -5.51 13.31
N LEU A 211 5.35 -4.44 12.70
CA LEU A 211 5.33 -4.27 11.24
C LEU A 211 6.74 -4.30 10.64
N TYR A 212 7.66 -3.54 11.20
CA TYR A 212 9.06 -3.48 10.76
C TYR A 212 9.73 -4.86 10.79
N ARG A 213 9.49 -5.63 11.85
CA ARG A 213 10.03 -6.99 11.97
C ARG A 213 9.35 -7.95 11.00
N ALA A 214 8.05 -7.82 10.79
CA ALA A 214 7.32 -8.59 9.79
C ALA A 214 7.83 -8.31 8.37
N ALA A 215 8.32 -7.09 8.11
CA ALA A 215 9.00 -6.71 6.87
C ALA A 215 10.47 -7.18 6.78
N GLY A 216 10.94 -8.01 7.70
CA GLY A 216 12.32 -8.51 7.71
C GLY A 216 13.36 -7.54 8.29
N SER A 217 12.92 -6.51 9.01
CA SER A 217 13.79 -5.50 9.65
C SER A 217 14.72 -4.79 8.65
N PRO A 218 14.19 -4.17 7.58
CA PRO A 218 15.00 -3.55 6.54
C PRO A 218 15.84 -2.39 7.09
N SER A 219 17.05 -2.21 6.59
CA SER A 219 18.01 -1.20 7.03
C SER A 219 18.16 -0.06 6.01
N GLY A 220 18.89 0.98 6.37
CA GLY A 220 19.24 2.08 5.46
C GLY A 220 18.33 3.31 5.54
N TYR A 221 17.40 3.36 6.48
CA TYR A 221 16.54 4.52 6.68
C TYR A 221 17.18 5.56 7.61
N ALA A 222 17.14 6.82 7.21
CA ALA A 222 17.61 7.92 8.02
C ALA A 222 16.74 8.10 9.26
N ASN A 223 17.32 8.69 10.34
CA ASN A 223 16.55 9.01 11.54
C ASN A 223 15.27 9.81 11.20
N SER A 224 14.17 9.45 11.85
CA SER A 224 12.86 10.07 11.62
C SER A 224 12.78 11.55 11.97
N GLY A 225 13.71 12.06 12.80
CA GLY A 225 13.74 13.45 13.26
C GLY A 225 12.71 13.80 14.36
N TYR A 226 11.92 12.83 14.83
CA TYR A 226 11.00 13.08 15.93
C TYR A 226 11.71 13.23 17.26
N THR A 227 11.38 14.29 18.01
CA THR A 227 12.03 14.63 19.28
C THR A 227 11.77 13.62 20.40
N ASP A 228 10.66 12.88 20.31
CA ASP A 228 10.24 11.86 21.28
C ASP A 228 10.65 10.43 20.86
N VAL A 229 11.45 10.30 19.79
CA VAL A 229 12.02 9.02 19.34
C VAL A 229 13.54 9.17 19.23
N PRO A 230 14.27 9.16 20.37
CA PRO A 230 15.73 9.23 20.34
C PRO A 230 16.33 8.01 19.62
N GLU A 231 17.52 8.15 19.05
CA GLU A 231 18.22 7.08 18.31
C GLU A 231 18.45 5.79 19.14
N THR A 232 18.53 5.95 20.45
CA THR A 232 18.67 4.83 21.40
C THR A 232 17.34 4.10 21.69
N SER A 233 16.22 4.61 21.18
CA SER A 233 14.91 3.99 21.38
C SER A 233 14.82 2.65 20.63
N TYR A 234 14.16 1.66 21.24
CA TYR A 234 13.88 0.36 20.62
C TYR A 234 13.09 0.47 19.31
N CYS A 235 12.33 1.54 19.15
CA CYS A 235 11.50 1.80 17.97
C CYS A 235 12.11 2.84 17.02
N ALA A 236 13.36 3.30 17.23
CA ALA A 236 13.97 4.31 16.38
C ALA A 236 14.04 3.87 14.90
N ALA A 237 14.65 2.72 14.62
CA ALA A 237 14.72 2.16 13.27
C ALA A 237 13.32 1.79 12.70
N PRO A 238 12.41 1.13 13.47
CA PRO A 238 11.02 0.92 13.04
C PRO A 238 10.28 2.20 12.65
N VAL A 239 10.39 3.26 13.46
CA VAL A 239 9.73 4.54 13.16
C VAL A 239 10.35 5.21 11.92
N ALA A 240 11.68 5.20 11.80
CA ALA A 240 12.38 5.75 10.64
C ALA A 240 11.92 5.07 9.34
N TRP A 241 11.88 3.73 9.33
CA TRP A 241 11.35 2.93 8.23
C TRP A 241 9.88 3.26 7.91
N ALA A 242 9.01 3.23 8.92
CA ALA A 242 7.59 3.43 8.73
C ALA A 242 7.23 4.83 8.22
N VAL A 243 8.00 5.85 8.62
CA VAL A 243 7.83 7.24 8.16
C VAL A 243 8.38 7.41 6.75
N ALA A 244 9.55 6.88 6.46
CA ALA A 244 10.15 6.94 5.13
C ALA A 244 9.25 6.30 4.06
N LEU A 245 8.60 5.18 4.39
CA LEU A 245 7.65 4.49 3.51
C LEU A 245 6.20 4.98 3.67
N ARG A 246 5.96 6.07 4.40
CA ARG A 246 4.61 6.63 4.62
C ARG A 246 3.58 5.64 5.21
N VAL A 247 4.05 4.55 5.80
CA VAL A 247 3.21 3.62 6.57
C VAL A 247 2.48 4.36 7.69
N THR A 248 3.19 5.29 8.33
CA THR A 248 2.64 6.17 9.35
C THR A 248 3.29 7.54 9.31
N SER A 249 2.69 8.49 10.00
CA SER A 249 3.25 9.81 10.27
C SER A 249 3.26 10.08 11.77
N GLY A 250 3.86 11.18 12.18
CA GLY A 250 3.79 11.66 13.56
C GLY A 250 2.38 12.04 13.98
N THR A 251 2.22 12.28 15.26
CA THR A 251 1.02 12.91 15.85
C THR A 251 1.10 14.45 15.75
N SER A 252 2.30 14.96 15.50
CA SER A 252 2.57 16.35 15.14
C SER A 252 3.76 16.41 14.17
N ALA A 253 4.16 17.61 13.75
CA ALA A 253 5.33 17.81 12.90
C ALA A 253 6.65 17.34 13.56
N ILE A 254 6.70 17.28 14.88
CA ILE A 254 7.93 17.00 15.65
C ILE A 254 7.81 15.83 16.63
N THR A 255 6.64 15.19 16.74
CA THR A 255 6.40 14.06 17.65
C THR A 255 5.73 12.88 16.95
N PHE A 256 6.17 11.68 17.29
CA PHE A 256 5.58 10.41 16.86
C PHE A 256 4.59 9.85 17.87
N SER A 257 4.78 10.14 19.15
CA SER A 257 4.06 9.61 20.31
C SER A 257 4.18 8.08 20.42
N PRO A 258 5.40 7.53 20.58
CA PRO A 258 5.62 6.09 20.56
C PRO A 258 4.91 5.35 21.68
N ASP A 259 4.70 6.01 22.83
CA ASP A 259 4.05 5.43 24.04
C ASP A 259 2.52 5.61 24.06
N ALA A 260 1.98 6.40 23.12
CA ALA A 260 0.53 6.50 22.99
C ALA A 260 -0.07 5.17 22.53
N LEU A 261 -1.24 4.82 23.05
CA LEU A 261 -1.95 3.61 22.63
C LEU A 261 -2.30 3.68 21.16
N CYS A 262 -2.10 2.56 20.45
CA CYS A 262 -2.47 2.43 19.06
C CYS A 262 -3.91 1.92 18.96
N THR A 263 -4.75 2.61 18.19
CA THR A 263 -6.13 2.20 17.99
C THR A 263 -6.25 1.12 16.90
N ARG A 264 -7.41 0.44 16.88
CA ARG A 264 -7.73 -0.54 15.86
C ARG A 264 -7.73 0.08 14.44
N ALA A 265 -8.23 1.31 14.31
CA ALA A 265 -8.18 2.05 13.05
C ALA A 265 -6.74 2.36 12.61
N GLN A 266 -5.88 2.73 13.56
CA GLN A 266 -4.48 3.03 13.25
C GLN A 266 -3.71 1.81 12.75
N ILE A 267 -3.83 0.67 13.42
CA ILE A 267 -3.08 -0.54 12.98
C ILE A 267 -3.53 -1.03 11.60
N VAL A 268 -4.84 -1.04 11.31
CA VAL A 268 -5.29 -1.45 9.96
C VAL A 268 -4.87 -0.44 8.89
N THR A 269 -4.77 0.86 9.25
CA THR A 269 -4.25 1.89 8.35
C THR A 269 -2.76 1.70 8.09
N PHE A 270 -1.98 1.35 9.10
CA PHE A 270 -0.55 1.06 8.93
C PHE A 270 -0.34 -0.17 8.05
N LEU A 271 -1.11 -1.24 8.29
CA LEU A 271 -1.07 -2.46 7.46
C LEU A 271 -1.46 -2.16 6.00
N TYR A 272 -2.53 -1.40 5.79
CA TYR A 272 -2.99 -1.01 4.47
C TYR A 272 -1.91 -0.24 3.70
N ARG A 273 -1.33 0.78 4.33
CA ARG A 273 -0.28 1.60 3.72
C ARG A 273 1.04 0.85 3.51
N ALA A 274 1.36 -0.09 4.38
CA ALA A 274 2.54 -0.93 4.22
C ALA A 274 2.40 -1.95 3.07
N ASN A 275 1.16 -2.17 2.61
CA ASN A 275 0.83 -3.10 1.52
C ASN A 275 0.47 -2.38 0.20
N ALA A 276 0.42 -1.04 0.20
CA ALA A 276 0.03 -0.22 -0.95
C ALA A 276 1.17 -0.03 -1.99
#